data_d3bde61289458444923ab4ae56a1639d
#
_entry.id   d3bde61289458444923ab4ae56a1639d
#
_cell.length_a   1.000
_cell.length_b   1.000
_cell.length_c   1.000
_cell.angle_alpha   90.00
_cell.angle_beta   90.00
_cell.angle_gamma   90.00
#
_symmetry.space_group_name_H-M   'P 1'
#
loop_
_entity.id
_entity.type
_entity.pdbx_description
1 polymer ?
#
loop_
_entity_poly.entity_id
_entity_poly.type
_entity_poly.pdbx_seq_one_letter_code
_entity_poly.pdbx_strand_id
1 'polypeptide(L)'
;FIAGTRVAQIDGTTIYADRNSTNGSSATSQTIRFLGPTTAYTSPASTKSILVGGTFANNTNNSVNLTLEIYDSSVGVTSTGSVAIASKIPVPAGSSFVISDTGKTVLESGDELRIYCDSTNAIDASLSILTGVS
;
A
#
# COMPACT_ATOMS: atom_id res chain seq x y z
N PHE A 1 4.78 -17.33 -9.97
CA PHE A 1 5.02 -15.90 -10.23
C PHE A 1 6.15 -15.39 -9.35
N ILE A 2 6.93 -14.45 -9.86
CA ILE A 2 7.94 -13.74 -9.08
C ILE A 2 7.29 -12.68 -8.19
N ALA A 3 7.94 -12.36 -7.07
CA ALA A 3 7.49 -11.29 -6.19
C ALA A 3 7.34 -9.97 -6.96
N GLY A 4 6.32 -9.20 -6.63
CA GLY A 4 5.99 -7.95 -7.31
C GLY A 4 5.20 -8.11 -8.60
N THR A 5 4.78 -9.33 -8.98
CA THR A 5 3.81 -9.53 -10.06
C THR A 5 2.46 -8.92 -9.67
N ARG A 6 1.86 -8.18 -10.58
CA ARG A 6 0.59 -7.46 -10.35
C ARG A 6 -0.52 -8.01 -11.23
N VAL A 7 -1.74 -7.80 -10.80
CA VAL A 7 -2.91 -7.97 -11.68
C VAL A 7 -2.92 -6.81 -12.67
N ALA A 8 -2.77 -7.14 -13.94
CA ALA A 8 -2.80 -6.16 -15.04
C ALA A 8 -4.24 -5.90 -15.53
N GLN A 9 -5.05 -6.97 -15.58
CA GLN A 9 -6.44 -6.90 -16.06
C GLN A 9 -7.27 -8.02 -15.43
N ILE A 10 -8.55 -7.75 -15.25
CA ILE A 10 -9.56 -8.76 -14.91
C ILE A 10 -10.62 -8.73 -16.01
N ASP A 11 -10.87 -9.90 -16.62
CA ASP A 11 -11.91 -10.07 -17.64
C ASP A 11 -12.80 -11.26 -17.26
N GLY A 12 -13.99 -10.96 -16.78
CA GLY A 12 -14.89 -11.95 -16.20
C GLY A 12 -14.24 -12.72 -15.05
N THR A 13 -13.97 -14.00 -15.26
CA THR A 13 -13.30 -14.89 -14.29
C THR A 13 -11.80 -15.05 -14.52
N THR A 14 -11.25 -14.37 -15.55
CA THR A 14 -9.85 -14.48 -15.93
C THR A 14 -9.05 -13.30 -15.38
N ILE A 15 -7.94 -13.61 -14.71
CA ILE A 15 -7.02 -12.63 -14.18
C ILE A 15 -5.73 -12.67 -15.00
N TYR A 16 -5.36 -11.53 -15.55
CA TYR A 16 -4.10 -11.36 -16.29
C TYR A 16 -3.06 -10.71 -15.38
N ALA A 17 -1.88 -11.30 -15.33
CA ALA A 17 -0.73 -10.74 -14.61
C ALA A 17 0.12 -9.88 -15.54
N ASP A 18 0.80 -8.88 -14.98
CA ASP A 18 1.73 -8.02 -15.72
C ASP A 18 3.04 -8.73 -16.12
N ARG A 19 3.24 -9.95 -15.64
CA ARG A 19 4.42 -10.79 -15.92
C ARG A 19 4.02 -12.24 -16.13
N ASN A 20 4.78 -12.93 -16.97
CA ASN A 20 4.58 -14.35 -17.20
C ASN A 20 4.94 -15.18 -15.95
N SER A 21 4.31 -16.35 -15.84
CA SER A 21 4.69 -17.30 -14.80
C SER A 21 6.11 -17.82 -15.04
N THR A 22 6.83 -18.09 -13.95
CA THR A 22 8.25 -18.48 -14.02
C THR A 22 8.48 -19.91 -14.52
N ASN A 23 7.47 -20.76 -14.49
CA ASN A 23 7.60 -22.19 -14.86
C ASN A 23 6.92 -22.56 -16.17
N GLY A 24 6.36 -21.61 -16.92
CA GLY A 24 5.87 -21.83 -18.30
C GLY A 24 4.81 -22.92 -18.48
N SER A 25 4.30 -23.52 -17.41
CA SER A 25 3.31 -24.58 -17.44
C SER A 25 2.06 -24.22 -16.64
N SER A 26 0.91 -24.68 -17.09
CA SER A 26 -0.34 -24.59 -16.33
C SER A 26 -0.24 -25.46 -15.07
N ALA A 27 -0.62 -24.88 -13.94
CA ALA A 27 -0.74 -25.60 -12.68
C ALA A 27 -2.21 -25.63 -12.26
N THR A 28 -2.67 -26.78 -11.80
CA THR A 28 -4.01 -26.97 -11.26
C THR A 28 -3.96 -26.96 -9.73
N SER A 29 -5.04 -26.45 -9.11
CA SER A 29 -5.20 -26.48 -7.65
C SER A 29 -4.08 -25.74 -6.86
N GLN A 30 -3.58 -24.64 -7.42
CA GLN A 30 -2.61 -23.79 -6.72
C GLN A 30 -3.32 -22.69 -5.92
N THR A 31 -2.86 -22.46 -4.71
CA THR A 31 -3.30 -21.31 -3.92
C THR A 31 -2.50 -20.07 -4.33
N ILE A 32 -3.17 -19.08 -4.87
CA ILE A 32 -2.58 -17.77 -5.19
C ILE A 32 -3.05 -16.77 -4.14
N ARG A 33 -2.10 -16.06 -3.53
CA ARG A 33 -2.39 -15.00 -2.58
C ARG A 33 -2.16 -13.65 -3.26
N PHE A 34 -3.20 -12.82 -3.33
CA PHE A 34 -3.09 -11.45 -3.82
C PHE A 34 -2.75 -10.53 -2.66
N LEU A 35 -1.65 -9.80 -2.79
CA LEU A 35 -1.25 -8.77 -1.85
C LEU A 35 -1.86 -7.45 -2.34
N GLY A 36 -2.81 -6.94 -1.58
CA GLY A 36 -3.42 -5.64 -1.83
C GLY A 36 -2.94 -4.60 -0.84
N PRO A 37 -3.29 -3.33 -1.06
CA PRO A 37 -3.05 -2.30 -0.08
C PRO A 37 -3.82 -2.58 1.22
N THR A 38 -3.17 -2.33 2.35
CA THR A 38 -3.77 -2.39 3.67
C THR A 38 -4.05 -0.97 4.13
N THR A 39 -5.27 -0.70 4.59
CA THR A 39 -5.61 0.58 5.19
C THR A 39 -4.93 0.69 6.56
N ALA A 40 -3.99 1.61 6.68
CA ALA A 40 -3.29 1.90 7.92
C ALA A 40 -4.04 2.92 8.77
N TYR A 41 -4.78 3.83 8.13
CA TYR A 41 -5.58 4.84 8.80
C TYR A 41 -6.70 5.32 7.88
N THR A 42 -7.86 5.60 8.46
CA THR A 42 -8.99 6.26 7.78
C THR A 42 -9.34 7.55 8.54
N SER A 43 -9.41 8.67 7.84
CA SER A 43 -9.85 9.93 8.44
C SER A 43 -11.32 9.82 8.85
N PRO A 44 -11.67 10.18 10.10
CA PRO A 44 -13.05 10.05 10.57
C PRO A 44 -14.03 10.90 9.76
N ALA A 45 -15.30 10.48 9.79
CA ALA A 45 -16.38 11.21 9.13
C ALA A 45 -16.49 12.66 9.63
N SER A 46 -16.70 13.58 8.70
CA SER A 46 -16.84 15.02 8.98
C SER A 46 -15.61 15.65 9.65
N THR A 47 -14.45 15.04 9.50
CA THR A 47 -13.22 15.48 10.15
C THR A 47 -12.08 15.42 9.16
N LYS A 48 -11.16 16.39 9.24
CA LYS A 48 -9.88 16.35 8.55
C LYS A 48 -8.80 15.83 9.50
N SER A 49 -7.86 15.12 8.93
CA SER A 49 -6.68 14.62 9.65
C SER A 49 -5.41 15.06 8.95
N ILE A 50 -4.35 15.24 9.71
CA ILE A 50 -3.02 15.56 9.17
C ILE A 50 -2.07 14.43 9.55
N LEU A 51 -1.46 13.82 8.56
CA LEU A 51 -0.33 12.94 8.77
C LEU A 51 0.90 13.80 9.10
N VAL A 52 1.31 13.78 10.38
CA VAL A 52 2.45 14.55 10.87
C VAL A 52 3.75 13.79 10.61
N GLY A 53 3.72 12.48 10.70
CA GLY A 53 4.87 11.64 10.45
C GLY A 53 4.55 10.16 10.59
N GLY A 54 5.50 9.31 10.22
CA GLY A 54 5.35 7.87 10.36
C GLY A 54 6.66 7.14 10.17
N THR A 55 6.76 5.99 10.81
CA THR A 55 7.87 5.05 10.67
C THR A 55 7.35 3.73 10.16
N PHE A 56 7.98 3.20 9.13
CA PHE A 56 7.62 1.95 8.47
C PHE A 56 8.82 1.02 8.52
N ALA A 57 8.82 0.11 9.49
CA ALA A 57 9.95 -0.77 9.78
C ALA A 57 9.81 -2.10 9.04
N ASN A 58 10.89 -2.51 8.39
CA ASN A 58 10.98 -3.84 7.80
C ASN A 58 11.36 -4.85 8.89
N ASN A 59 10.42 -5.75 9.21
CA ASN A 59 10.59 -6.79 10.24
C ASN A 59 11.10 -8.13 9.67
N THR A 60 11.55 -8.13 8.41
CA THR A 60 12.05 -9.34 7.73
C THR A 60 13.57 -9.33 7.58
N ASN A 61 14.11 -10.46 7.18
CA ASN A 61 15.55 -10.64 6.89
C ASN A 61 15.91 -10.29 5.43
N ASN A 62 14.97 -9.78 4.64
CA ASN A 62 15.18 -9.42 3.25
C ASN A 62 14.75 -7.97 2.99
N SER A 63 15.32 -7.34 1.97
CA SER A 63 14.82 -6.04 1.52
C SER A 63 13.43 -6.19 0.92
N VAL A 64 12.54 -5.24 1.22
CA VAL A 64 11.18 -5.17 0.67
C VAL A 64 10.94 -3.83 0.01
N ASN A 65 10.08 -3.79 -1.00
CA ASN A 65 9.68 -2.54 -1.66
C ASN A 65 8.37 -2.04 -1.07
N LEU A 66 8.44 -0.93 -0.36
CA LEU A 66 7.30 -0.29 0.30
C LEU A 66 6.63 0.70 -0.65
N THR A 67 5.31 0.71 -0.65
CA THR A 67 4.49 1.76 -1.28
C THR A 67 3.51 2.31 -0.26
N LEU A 68 3.44 3.63 -0.20
CA LEU A 68 2.48 4.39 0.59
C LEU A 68 1.62 5.21 -0.36
N GLU A 69 0.31 5.15 -0.17
CA GLU A 69 -0.64 5.90 -1.00
C GLU A 69 -1.75 6.50 -0.14
N ILE A 70 -2.28 7.60 -0.62
CA ILE A 70 -3.53 8.18 -0.11
C ILE A 70 -4.63 7.82 -1.09
N TYR A 71 -5.67 7.22 -0.57
CA TYR A 71 -6.91 6.98 -1.30
C TYR A 71 -7.90 8.09 -0.98
N ASP A 72 -8.31 8.81 -2.02
CA ASP A 72 -9.34 9.83 -1.96
C ASP A 72 -10.71 9.18 -2.07
N SER A 73 -11.44 9.18 -0.97
CA SER A 73 -12.76 8.55 -0.88
C SER A 73 -13.82 9.25 -1.74
N SER A 74 -13.62 10.50 -2.10
CA SER A 74 -14.56 11.29 -2.90
C SER A 74 -14.59 10.87 -4.38
N VAL A 75 -13.52 10.24 -4.86
CA VAL A 75 -13.38 9.86 -6.28
C VAL A 75 -14.05 8.52 -6.61
N GLY A 76 -14.39 7.72 -5.58
CA GLY A 76 -15.06 6.43 -5.72
C GLY A 76 -14.16 5.29 -6.20
N VAL A 77 -14.69 4.06 -6.12
CA VAL A 77 -13.91 2.82 -6.35
C VAL A 77 -13.56 2.53 -7.81
N THR A 78 -14.12 3.28 -8.76
CA THR A 78 -13.95 3.04 -10.20
C THR A 78 -12.82 3.83 -10.82
N SER A 79 -12.19 4.71 -10.07
CA SER A 79 -11.14 5.58 -10.59
C SER A 79 -9.84 5.40 -9.79
N THR A 80 -8.77 5.90 -10.37
CA THR A 80 -7.44 5.96 -9.78
C THR A 80 -7.38 6.97 -8.62
N GLY A 81 -8.30 6.86 -7.65
CA GLY A 81 -8.36 7.75 -6.49
C GLY A 81 -7.17 7.66 -5.54
N SER A 82 -6.23 6.75 -5.79
CA SER A 82 -5.02 6.63 -4.98
C SER A 82 -3.86 7.42 -5.57
N VAL A 83 -3.21 8.22 -4.74
CA VAL A 83 -1.99 8.95 -5.07
C VAL A 83 -0.85 8.40 -4.21
N ALA A 84 0.20 7.90 -4.85
CA ALA A 84 1.37 7.41 -4.13
C ALA A 84 2.18 8.59 -3.58
N ILE A 85 2.40 8.60 -2.27
CA ILE A 85 3.33 9.53 -1.60
C ILE A 85 4.74 8.95 -1.50
N ALA A 86 4.86 7.63 -1.58
CA ALA A 86 6.10 6.90 -1.74
C ALA A 86 5.82 5.65 -2.55
N SER A 87 6.56 5.41 -3.61
CA SER A 87 6.33 4.29 -4.52
C SER A 87 7.55 3.41 -4.66
N LYS A 88 7.40 2.13 -4.28
CA LYS A 88 8.45 1.10 -4.40
C LYS A 88 9.77 1.50 -3.75
N ILE A 89 9.70 2.13 -2.57
CA ILE A 89 10.89 2.49 -1.80
C ILE A 89 11.52 1.20 -1.25
N PRO A 90 12.78 0.91 -1.56
CA PRO A 90 13.45 -0.24 -0.98
C PRO A 90 13.74 0.02 0.50
N VAL A 91 13.23 -0.84 1.37
CA VAL A 91 13.50 -0.83 2.81
C VAL A 91 14.37 -2.05 3.12
N PRO A 92 15.66 -1.87 3.41
CA PRO A 92 16.55 -2.98 3.72
C PRO A 92 16.11 -3.77 4.94
N ALA A 93 16.57 -5.02 5.05
CA ALA A 93 16.31 -5.85 6.22
C ALA A 93 16.73 -5.12 7.52
N GLY A 94 15.85 -5.15 8.52
CA GLY A 94 16.10 -4.51 9.82
C GLY A 94 16.20 -2.98 9.79
N SER A 95 15.82 -2.34 8.68
CA SER A 95 15.78 -0.89 8.50
C SER A 95 14.35 -0.36 8.49
N SER A 96 14.20 0.95 8.44
CA SER A 96 12.90 1.61 8.36
C SER A 96 12.91 2.77 7.38
N PHE A 97 11.75 3.03 6.77
CA PHE A 97 11.46 4.26 6.04
C PHE A 97 10.72 5.21 6.98
N VAL A 98 11.13 6.47 7.00
CA VAL A 98 10.54 7.49 7.87
C VAL A 98 9.98 8.64 7.04
N ILE A 99 8.71 8.96 7.27
CA ILE A 99 8.10 10.20 6.81
C ILE A 99 8.30 11.23 7.93
N SER A 100 9.00 12.31 7.61
CA SER A 100 9.21 13.42 8.53
C SER A 100 8.26 14.60 8.25
N ASP A 101 8.25 15.55 9.17
CA ASP A 101 7.36 16.71 9.25
C ASP A 101 7.34 17.65 8.01
N THR A 102 8.28 17.51 7.10
CA THR A 102 8.36 18.37 5.90
C THR A 102 7.28 18.13 4.85
N GLY A 103 6.53 17.04 4.97
CA GLY A 103 5.48 16.65 4.03
C GLY A 103 4.14 16.42 4.71
N LYS A 104 3.65 17.40 5.47
CA LYS A 104 2.31 17.30 6.08
C LYS A 104 1.27 17.01 5.02
N THR A 105 0.65 15.85 5.11
CA THR A 105 -0.39 15.43 4.19
C THR A 105 -1.74 15.53 4.88
N VAL A 106 -2.66 16.26 4.26
CA VAL A 106 -4.04 16.38 4.72
C VAL A 106 -4.85 15.22 4.16
N LEU A 107 -5.59 14.56 5.03
CA LEU A 107 -6.58 13.54 4.71
C LEU A 107 -7.95 14.16 4.96
N GLU A 108 -8.76 14.29 3.92
CA GLU A 108 -10.14 14.73 4.05
C GLU A 108 -11.00 13.66 4.72
N SER A 109 -12.23 13.96 5.04
CA SER A 109 -13.15 13.01 5.66
C SER A 109 -13.31 11.73 4.80
N GLY A 110 -13.00 10.60 5.39
CA GLY A 110 -13.13 9.29 4.74
C GLY A 110 -11.92 8.88 3.90
N ASP A 111 -10.94 9.76 3.70
CA ASP A 111 -9.70 9.39 3.01
C ASP A 111 -8.89 8.39 3.82
N GLU A 112 -8.14 7.56 3.11
CA GLU A 112 -7.36 6.50 3.72
C GLU A 112 -5.87 6.64 3.40
N LEU A 113 -5.04 6.42 4.41
CA LEU A 113 -3.64 6.09 4.21
C LEU A 113 -3.52 4.58 4.04
N ARG A 114 -3.04 4.16 2.89
CA ARG A 114 -2.85 2.75 2.52
C ARG A 114 -1.39 2.44 2.36
N ILE A 115 -1.03 1.24 2.80
CA ILE A 115 0.34 0.72 2.68
C ILE A 115 0.32 -0.65 2.03
N TYR A 116 1.32 -0.95 1.25
CA TYR A 116 1.61 -2.32 0.81
C TYR A 116 3.08 -2.49 0.45
N CYS A 117 3.52 -3.73 0.43
CA CYS A 117 4.85 -4.10 -0.02
C CYS A 117 4.80 -5.40 -0.81
N ASP A 118 5.91 -5.80 -1.39
CA ASP A 118 6.05 -7.02 -2.19
C ASP A 118 6.22 -8.30 -1.35
N SER A 119 6.09 -8.20 -0.04
CA SER A 119 6.16 -9.33 0.90
C SER A 119 5.07 -9.25 1.96
N THR A 120 4.53 -10.40 2.34
CA THR A 120 3.43 -10.50 3.32
C THR A 120 3.94 -10.19 4.73
N ASN A 121 3.19 -9.37 5.48
CA ASN A 121 3.46 -9.03 6.88
C ASN A 121 4.91 -8.55 7.14
N ALA A 122 5.48 -7.83 6.19
CA ALA A 122 6.88 -7.44 6.22
C ALA A 122 7.12 -6.06 6.84
N ILE A 123 6.09 -5.23 6.93
CA ILE A 123 6.22 -3.84 7.40
C ILE A 123 5.35 -3.61 8.63
N ASP A 124 5.97 -3.10 9.68
CA ASP A 124 5.30 -2.54 10.84
C ASP A 124 5.23 -1.02 10.70
N ALA A 125 4.03 -0.46 10.82
CA ALA A 125 3.79 0.98 10.67
C ALA A 125 3.45 1.63 12.02
N SER A 126 4.14 2.72 12.35
CA SER A 126 3.81 3.60 13.47
C SER A 126 3.53 5.00 12.92
N LEU A 127 2.32 5.51 13.16
CA LEU A 127 1.84 6.76 12.56
C LEU A 127 1.61 7.82 13.63
N SER A 128 1.99 9.06 13.32
CA SER A 128 1.64 10.24 14.10
C SER A 128 0.62 11.06 13.31
N ILE A 129 -0.61 11.10 13.81
CA ILE A 129 -1.74 11.75 13.12
C ILE A 129 -2.41 12.74 14.06
N LEU A 130 -2.63 13.96 13.57
CA LEU A 130 -3.44 14.97 14.22
C LEU A 130 -4.85 14.92 13.61
N THR A 131 -5.86 14.72 14.44
CA THR A 131 -7.27 14.66 14.03
C THR A 131 -8.03 15.89 14.51
N GLY A 132 -9.21 16.14 13.91
CA GLY A 132 -10.08 17.25 14.34
C GLY A 132 -9.62 18.61 13.84
N VAL A 133 -8.86 18.67 12.78
CA VAL A 133 -8.46 19.93 12.13
C VAL A 133 -9.60 20.39 11.24
N SER A 134 -10.02 21.61 11.43
CA SER A 134 -11.07 22.23 10.62
C SER A 134 -10.49 23.16 9.56
#